data_dd8840de12aa8d989b557df2e345f69a
#
_entry.id   dd8840de12aa8d989b557df2e345f69a
#
_cell.length_a   1.000
_cell.length_b   1.000
_cell.length_c   1.000
_cell.angle_alpha   90.00
_cell.angle_beta   90.00
_cell.angle_gamma   90.00
#
_symmetry.space_group_name_H-M   'P 1'
#
loop_
_entity.id
_entity.type
_entity.pdbx_description
1 polymer ?
#
loop_
_entity_poly.entity_id
_entity_poly.type
_entity_poly.pdbx_seq_one_letter_code
_entity_poly.pdbx_strand_id
1 'polypeptide(L)'
;MAVVTEAITVRNLSKTYATRDGVVAALERATFAIAEGEFVAVVGPSGCGKSTLLKILAGILPASSGEALLRGTLIVGPRRDIGVVFQSPVLFPWRTVLDNVLLPIDVQRLGRERHHQAGVDLLTLVGLKGFERKYPWELSGGMQQRVAITRALVHDPAMLLMDEPFGALDAMTREHMNLEVQRIWLERRKTVLFITHSIAEAVFLADRVLVMTARPGRLLDDVRVALPRPRALDVMNTPAFGTHVRHIRHLFNVRGGIDV
;
A
#
# COMPACT_ATOMS: atom_id res chain seq x y z
N MET A 1 -27.88 4.18 10.94
CA MET A 1 -26.75 3.53 10.26
C MET A 1 -25.86 4.64 9.70
N ALA A 2 -24.60 4.74 10.12
CA ALA A 2 -23.67 5.69 9.51
C ALA A 2 -23.48 5.30 8.04
N VAL A 3 -23.62 6.25 7.12
CA VAL A 3 -23.31 6.05 5.70
C VAL A 3 -21.81 5.83 5.62
N VAL A 4 -21.39 4.62 5.30
CA VAL A 4 -19.97 4.32 5.06
C VAL A 4 -19.59 4.98 3.73
N THR A 5 -18.78 6.03 3.81
CA THR A 5 -18.30 6.73 2.63
C THR A 5 -17.18 5.90 2.00
N GLU A 6 -17.36 5.50 0.74
CA GLU A 6 -16.34 4.78 -0.02
C GLU A 6 -15.24 5.75 -0.50
N ALA A 7 -14.00 5.46 -0.14
CA ALA A 7 -12.84 6.16 -0.67
C ALA A 7 -12.47 5.64 -2.05
N ILE A 8 -12.44 4.31 -2.21
CA ILE A 8 -12.18 3.65 -3.50
C ILE A 8 -13.37 2.74 -3.84
N THR A 9 -13.79 2.81 -5.09
CA THR A 9 -14.75 1.86 -5.68
C THR A 9 -14.14 1.28 -6.95
N VAL A 10 -14.03 -0.03 -7.03
CA VAL A 10 -13.54 -0.78 -8.19
C VAL A 10 -14.66 -1.66 -8.72
N ARG A 11 -14.98 -1.55 -10.02
CA ARG A 11 -16.09 -2.28 -10.66
C ARG A 11 -15.61 -3.01 -11.90
N ASN A 12 -15.67 -4.34 -11.89
CA ASN A 12 -15.33 -5.24 -12.99
C ASN A 12 -14.00 -4.89 -13.68
N LEU A 13 -13.01 -4.45 -12.88
CA LEU A 13 -11.73 -3.94 -13.36
C LEU A 13 -10.92 -5.09 -13.98
N SER A 14 -10.48 -4.91 -15.23
CA SER A 14 -9.65 -5.89 -15.91
C SER A 14 -8.46 -5.23 -16.60
N LYS A 15 -7.37 -5.99 -16.73
CA LYS A 15 -6.18 -5.58 -17.49
C LYS A 15 -5.62 -6.72 -18.28
N THR A 16 -5.46 -6.48 -19.57
CA THR A 16 -4.74 -7.35 -20.50
C THR A 16 -3.52 -6.62 -21.07
N TYR A 17 -2.49 -7.38 -21.38
CA TYR A 17 -1.28 -6.90 -22.05
C TYR A 17 -1.13 -7.63 -23.37
N ALA A 18 -0.89 -6.90 -24.46
CA ALA A 18 -0.44 -7.46 -25.71
C ALA A 18 1.06 -7.80 -25.59
N THR A 19 1.42 -9.04 -25.86
CA THR A 19 2.81 -9.53 -25.90
C THR A 19 3.11 -10.09 -27.27
N ARG A 20 4.37 -10.42 -27.54
CA ARG A 20 4.76 -11.06 -28.81
C ARG A 20 4.09 -12.43 -28.99
N ASP A 21 3.81 -13.13 -27.88
CA ASP A 21 3.25 -14.48 -27.87
C ASP A 21 1.72 -14.50 -27.69
N GLY A 22 1.06 -13.32 -27.76
CA GLY A 22 -0.39 -13.19 -27.61
C GLY A 22 -0.84 -12.24 -26.51
N VAL A 23 -2.09 -12.38 -26.08
CA VAL A 23 -2.70 -11.54 -25.04
C VAL A 23 -2.58 -12.21 -23.68
N VAL A 24 -2.04 -11.49 -22.70
CA VAL A 24 -1.91 -11.97 -21.32
C VAL A 24 -2.89 -11.20 -20.43
N ALA A 25 -3.86 -11.91 -19.84
CA ALA A 25 -4.74 -11.34 -18.82
C ALA A 25 -3.99 -11.29 -17.47
N ALA A 26 -3.76 -10.07 -16.96
CA ALA A 26 -3.12 -9.86 -15.67
C ALA A 26 -4.13 -9.71 -14.54
N LEU A 27 -5.27 -9.06 -14.81
CA LEU A 27 -6.36 -8.83 -13.85
C LEU A 27 -7.69 -9.07 -14.55
N GLU A 28 -8.62 -9.75 -13.89
CA GLU A 28 -9.91 -10.08 -14.47
C GLU A 28 -11.05 -9.79 -13.49
N ARG A 29 -11.93 -8.87 -13.89
CA ARG A 29 -13.21 -8.50 -13.24
C ARG A 29 -13.09 -8.26 -11.73
N ALA A 30 -12.00 -7.64 -11.26
CA ALA A 30 -11.87 -7.28 -9.85
C ALA A 30 -12.97 -6.28 -9.47
N THR A 31 -13.68 -6.57 -8.38
CA THR A 31 -14.75 -5.71 -7.85
C THR A 31 -14.65 -5.67 -6.33
N PHE A 32 -14.42 -4.48 -5.77
CA PHE A 32 -14.37 -4.23 -4.33
C PHE A 32 -14.51 -2.74 -4.04
N ALA A 33 -14.76 -2.40 -2.79
CA ALA A 33 -14.71 -1.03 -2.30
C ALA A 33 -13.84 -0.93 -1.04
N ILE A 34 -13.27 0.24 -0.79
CA ILE A 34 -12.50 0.58 0.42
C ILE A 34 -13.16 1.80 1.06
N ALA A 35 -13.47 1.70 2.34
CA ALA A 35 -14.04 2.80 3.10
C ALA A 35 -13.00 3.88 3.42
N GLU A 36 -13.47 5.11 3.69
CA GLU A 36 -12.60 6.19 4.18
C GLU A 36 -11.90 5.78 5.49
N GLY A 37 -10.59 5.97 5.54
CA GLY A 37 -9.77 5.65 6.70
C GLY A 37 -9.53 4.15 6.95
N GLU A 38 -10.01 3.26 6.07
CA GLU A 38 -9.79 1.82 6.18
C GLU A 38 -8.38 1.42 5.73
N PHE A 39 -7.78 0.45 6.41
CA PHE A 39 -6.54 -0.19 6.00
C PHE A 39 -6.84 -1.54 5.35
N VAL A 40 -6.70 -1.63 4.04
CA VAL A 40 -6.95 -2.86 3.27
C VAL A 40 -5.64 -3.42 2.73
N ALA A 41 -5.38 -4.70 3.01
CA ALA A 41 -4.26 -5.41 2.40
C ALA A 41 -4.71 -6.24 1.19
N VAL A 42 -3.83 -6.39 0.20
CA VAL A 42 -4.01 -7.28 -0.94
C VAL A 42 -2.92 -8.34 -0.90
N VAL A 43 -3.30 -9.59 -0.86
CA VAL A 43 -2.39 -10.74 -0.89
C VAL A 43 -2.69 -11.65 -2.08
N GLY A 44 -1.67 -12.34 -2.57
CA GLY A 44 -1.81 -13.27 -3.69
C GLY A 44 -0.45 -13.75 -4.19
N PRO A 45 -0.41 -14.80 -5.02
CA PRO A 45 0.83 -15.34 -5.59
C PRO A 45 1.60 -14.28 -6.40
N SER A 46 2.89 -14.52 -6.60
CA SER A 46 3.71 -13.65 -7.47
C SER A 46 3.16 -13.63 -8.88
N GLY A 47 3.13 -12.43 -9.50
CA GLY A 47 2.62 -12.25 -10.86
C GLY A 47 1.10 -12.32 -11.03
N CYS A 48 0.31 -12.39 -9.94
CA CYS A 48 -1.15 -12.44 -10.03
C CYS A 48 -1.82 -11.08 -10.33
N GLY A 49 -1.07 -10.00 -10.53
CA GLY A 49 -1.63 -8.70 -10.93
C GLY A 49 -1.79 -7.67 -9.82
N LYS A 50 -1.28 -7.89 -8.59
CA LYS A 50 -1.36 -6.92 -7.48
C LYS A 50 -0.78 -5.56 -7.82
N SER A 51 0.47 -5.53 -8.32
CA SER A 51 1.12 -4.28 -8.75
C SER A 51 0.44 -3.66 -9.98
N THR A 52 -0.19 -4.48 -10.84
CA THR A 52 -1.04 -3.99 -11.95
C THR A 52 -2.26 -3.25 -11.39
N LEU A 53 -2.96 -3.85 -10.42
CA LEU A 53 -4.07 -3.21 -9.72
C LEU A 53 -3.64 -1.88 -9.10
N LEU A 54 -2.55 -1.87 -8.35
CA LEU A 54 -2.04 -0.65 -7.73
C LEU A 54 -1.71 0.43 -8.77
N LYS A 55 -1.03 0.07 -9.87
CA LYS A 55 -0.71 1.04 -10.94
C LYS A 55 -1.94 1.62 -11.61
N ILE A 56 -3.03 0.86 -11.73
CA ILE A 56 -4.31 1.39 -12.25
C ILE A 56 -4.91 2.36 -11.23
N LEU A 57 -4.96 2.01 -9.95
CA LEU A 57 -5.46 2.89 -8.89
C LEU A 57 -4.62 4.16 -8.72
N ALA A 58 -3.31 4.08 -8.97
CA ALA A 58 -2.41 5.25 -9.00
C ALA A 58 -2.59 6.13 -10.26
N GLY A 59 -3.39 5.68 -11.24
CA GLY A 59 -3.55 6.36 -12.52
C GLY A 59 -2.33 6.30 -13.45
N ILE A 60 -1.36 5.41 -13.15
CA ILE A 60 -0.13 5.23 -13.95
C ILE A 60 -0.41 4.33 -15.17
N LEU A 61 -1.37 3.42 -15.03
CA LEU A 61 -1.71 2.43 -16.04
C LEU A 61 -3.21 2.45 -16.31
N PRO A 62 -3.66 2.57 -17.57
CA PRO A 62 -5.09 2.47 -17.88
C PRO A 62 -5.59 1.04 -17.73
N ALA A 63 -6.82 0.86 -17.26
CA ALA A 63 -7.53 -0.40 -17.31
C ALA A 63 -7.85 -0.80 -18.76
N SER A 64 -8.04 -2.10 -19.02
CA SER A 64 -8.54 -2.57 -20.32
C SER A 64 -10.07 -2.56 -20.37
N SER A 65 -10.73 -2.79 -19.23
CA SER A 65 -12.19 -2.65 -19.04
C SER A 65 -12.52 -2.46 -17.57
N GLY A 66 -13.77 -2.09 -17.27
CA GLY A 66 -14.21 -1.74 -15.94
C GLY A 66 -13.72 -0.35 -15.51
N GLU A 67 -13.95 0.00 -14.27
CA GLU A 67 -13.64 1.32 -13.74
C GLU A 67 -13.10 1.30 -12.31
N ALA A 68 -12.29 2.30 -11.99
CA ALA A 68 -11.83 2.59 -10.63
C ALA A 68 -12.14 4.07 -10.33
N LEU A 69 -12.78 4.31 -9.19
CA LEU A 69 -13.16 5.64 -8.75
C LEU A 69 -12.49 5.93 -7.40
N LEU A 70 -12.01 7.16 -7.23
CA LEU A 70 -11.60 7.71 -5.94
C LEU A 70 -12.63 8.79 -5.54
N ARG A 71 -13.33 8.57 -4.43
CA ARG A 71 -14.42 9.45 -3.94
C ARG A 71 -15.43 9.77 -5.04
N GLY A 72 -15.88 8.73 -5.76
CA GLY A 72 -16.84 8.85 -6.86
C GLY A 72 -16.29 9.45 -8.17
N THR A 73 -15.03 9.88 -8.21
CA THR A 73 -14.38 10.43 -9.41
C THR A 73 -13.55 9.37 -10.11
N LEU A 74 -13.77 9.17 -11.42
CA LEU A 74 -13.06 8.18 -12.23
C LEU A 74 -11.53 8.47 -12.25
N ILE A 75 -10.74 7.43 -12.07
CA ILE A 75 -9.27 7.50 -12.16
C ILE A 75 -8.88 7.26 -13.62
N VAL A 76 -8.54 8.33 -14.33
CA VAL A 76 -8.10 8.30 -15.74
C VAL A 76 -6.61 8.63 -15.89
N GLY A 77 -5.94 9.05 -14.83
CA GLY A 77 -4.52 9.44 -14.82
C GLY A 77 -4.04 9.69 -13.39
N PRO A 78 -2.75 10.05 -13.21
CA PRO A 78 -2.19 10.35 -11.90
C PRO A 78 -2.95 11.47 -11.18
N ARG A 79 -3.21 11.27 -9.88
CA ARG A 79 -3.99 12.19 -9.06
C ARG A 79 -3.13 12.76 -7.93
N ARG A 80 -3.41 14.03 -7.56
CA ARG A 80 -2.70 14.73 -6.48
C ARG A 80 -3.06 14.23 -5.08
N ASP A 81 -4.23 13.63 -4.94
CA ASP A 81 -4.79 13.13 -3.69
C ASP A 81 -4.46 11.65 -3.43
N ILE A 82 -3.52 11.07 -4.20
CA ILE A 82 -2.99 9.73 -4.02
C ILE A 82 -1.48 9.82 -3.72
N GLY A 83 -1.06 9.22 -2.60
CA GLY A 83 0.34 8.96 -2.27
C GLY A 83 0.73 7.54 -2.68
N VAL A 84 1.91 7.36 -3.25
CA VAL A 84 2.40 6.03 -3.67
C VAL A 84 3.74 5.73 -3.02
N VAL A 85 3.84 4.55 -2.40
CA VAL A 85 5.08 3.98 -1.86
C VAL A 85 5.39 2.73 -2.68
N PHE A 86 6.54 2.73 -3.35
CA PHE A 86 7.00 1.60 -4.16
C PHE A 86 7.82 0.62 -3.32
N GLN A 87 8.02 -0.58 -3.84
CA GLN A 87 8.85 -1.62 -3.25
C GLN A 87 10.29 -1.13 -3.00
N SER A 88 10.87 -0.43 -3.98
CA SER A 88 12.11 0.32 -3.80
C SER A 88 11.78 1.75 -3.36
N PRO A 89 12.52 2.37 -2.42
CA PRO A 89 12.26 3.74 -1.94
C PRO A 89 12.31 4.80 -3.04
N VAL A 90 13.02 4.56 -4.13
CA VAL A 90 13.19 5.45 -5.30
C VAL A 90 13.46 6.90 -4.85
N LEU A 91 14.45 7.06 -3.96
CA LEU A 91 14.90 8.38 -3.53
C LEU A 91 15.89 8.95 -4.55
N PHE A 92 15.81 10.26 -4.80
CA PHE A 92 16.80 10.93 -5.63
C PHE A 92 18.12 11.06 -4.87
N PRO A 93 19.21 10.43 -5.33
CA PRO A 93 20.46 10.40 -4.59
C PRO A 93 21.11 11.79 -4.45
N TRP A 94 20.86 12.72 -5.36
CA TRP A 94 21.37 14.10 -5.33
C TRP A 94 20.53 15.06 -4.48
N ARG A 95 19.46 14.61 -3.87
CA ARG A 95 18.60 15.38 -2.96
C ARG A 95 18.80 14.92 -1.52
N THR A 96 18.73 15.86 -0.59
CA THR A 96 18.70 15.53 0.84
C THR A 96 17.44 14.74 1.20
N VAL A 97 17.39 14.18 2.40
CA VAL A 97 16.21 13.49 2.94
C VAL A 97 14.99 14.40 2.91
N LEU A 98 15.11 15.62 3.43
CA LEU A 98 14.00 16.57 3.43
C LEU A 98 13.61 17.01 2.02
N ASP A 99 14.56 17.17 1.12
CA ASP A 99 14.27 17.50 -0.28
C ASP A 99 13.56 16.36 -1.01
N ASN A 100 13.87 15.11 -0.67
CA ASN A 100 13.13 13.95 -1.16
C ASN A 100 11.71 13.92 -0.61
N VAL A 101 11.50 14.23 0.67
CA VAL A 101 10.18 14.30 1.28
C VAL A 101 9.34 15.39 0.64
N LEU A 102 9.91 16.58 0.42
CA LEU A 102 9.18 17.73 -0.15
C LEU A 102 8.99 17.66 -1.67
N LEU A 103 9.51 16.64 -2.35
CA LEU A 103 9.39 16.48 -3.80
C LEU A 103 7.95 16.60 -4.33
N PRO A 104 6.92 15.96 -3.74
CA PRO A 104 5.55 16.12 -4.20
C PRO A 104 5.04 17.56 -4.09
N ILE A 105 5.50 18.29 -3.09
CA ILE A 105 5.15 19.70 -2.87
C ILE A 105 5.73 20.56 -3.99
N ASP A 106 7.02 20.29 -4.36
CA ASP A 106 7.70 21.00 -5.45
C ASP A 106 6.98 20.72 -6.80
N VAL A 107 6.71 19.44 -7.10
CA VAL A 107 6.08 19.01 -8.35
C VAL A 107 4.65 19.56 -8.50
N GLN A 108 3.89 19.55 -7.42
CA GLN A 108 2.51 20.03 -7.41
C GLN A 108 2.39 21.55 -7.21
N ARG A 109 3.51 22.25 -6.98
CA ARG A 109 3.58 23.71 -6.72
C ARG A 109 2.72 24.16 -5.55
N LEU A 110 2.74 23.40 -4.45
CA LEU A 110 1.91 23.65 -3.27
C LEU A 110 2.51 24.69 -2.29
N GLY A 111 3.71 25.22 -2.59
CA GLY A 111 4.42 26.17 -1.72
C GLY A 111 5.28 25.46 -0.69
N ARG A 112 6.58 25.33 -1.00
CA ARG A 112 7.57 24.58 -0.20
C ARG A 112 7.69 25.12 1.23
N GLU A 113 7.70 26.43 1.42
CA GLU A 113 7.84 27.06 2.74
C GLU A 113 6.71 26.65 3.69
N ARG A 114 5.47 26.59 3.20
CA ARG A 114 4.29 26.21 3.99
C ARG A 114 4.34 24.75 4.45
N HIS A 115 5.00 23.88 3.68
CA HIS A 115 5.08 22.43 3.95
C HIS A 115 6.40 22.01 4.58
N HIS A 116 7.36 22.92 4.72
CA HIS A 116 8.68 22.62 5.29
C HIS A 116 8.56 22.03 6.70
N GLN A 117 7.85 22.71 7.59
CA GLN A 117 7.66 22.25 8.96
C GLN A 117 6.91 20.91 9.00
N ALA A 118 5.86 20.74 8.18
CA ALA A 118 5.14 19.45 8.07
C ALA A 118 6.06 18.31 7.63
N GLY A 119 7.00 18.57 6.72
CA GLY A 119 8.01 17.59 6.32
C GLY A 119 8.94 17.20 7.47
N VAL A 120 9.41 18.16 8.25
CA VAL A 120 10.25 17.93 9.45
C VAL A 120 9.48 17.17 10.53
N ASP A 121 8.23 17.53 10.77
CA ASP A 121 7.37 16.87 11.76
C ASP A 121 7.10 15.41 11.36
N LEU A 122 6.85 15.14 10.08
CA LEU A 122 6.69 13.79 9.56
C LEU A 122 7.99 12.98 9.66
N LEU A 123 9.16 13.57 9.38
CA LEU A 123 10.45 12.91 9.60
C LEU A 123 10.67 12.58 11.08
N THR A 124 10.30 13.49 11.98
CA THR A 124 10.35 13.23 13.42
C THR A 124 9.40 12.10 13.81
N LEU A 125 8.18 12.08 13.26
CA LEU A 125 7.20 11.03 13.47
C LEU A 125 7.73 9.65 13.09
N VAL A 126 8.46 9.52 11.99
CA VAL A 126 9.05 8.24 11.54
C VAL A 126 10.43 7.96 12.16
N GLY A 127 10.84 8.69 13.19
CA GLY A 127 12.10 8.47 13.91
C GLY A 127 13.35 8.89 13.12
N LEU A 128 13.22 9.86 12.21
CA LEU A 128 14.32 10.39 11.39
C LEU A 128 14.66 11.85 11.72
N LYS A 129 14.36 12.29 12.97
CA LYS A 129 14.79 13.60 13.48
C LYS A 129 16.31 13.71 13.43
N GLY A 130 16.83 14.79 12.86
CA GLY A 130 18.26 15.06 12.69
C GLY A 130 18.86 14.49 11.40
N PHE A 131 18.06 13.80 10.57
CA PHE A 131 18.51 13.27 9.28
C PHE A 131 18.06 14.14 8.10
N GLU A 132 17.44 15.28 8.30
CA GLU A 132 16.83 16.15 7.29
C GLU A 132 17.82 16.54 6.18
N ARG A 133 19.10 16.80 6.56
CA ARG A 133 20.19 17.22 5.66
C ARG A 133 21.04 16.09 5.13
N LYS A 134 20.78 14.85 5.56
CA LYS A 134 21.48 13.67 5.08
C LYS A 134 21.04 13.30 3.67
N TYR A 135 21.86 12.51 2.99
CA TYR A 135 21.57 11.99 1.66
C TYR A 135 21.16 10.52 1.73
N PRO A 136 20.45 9.98 0.71
CA PRO A 136 19.98 8.60 0.72
C PRO A 136 21.05 7.54 1.01
N TRP A 137 22.26 7.72 0.50
CA TRP A 137 23.38 6.77 0.72
C TRP A 137 23.92 6.76 2.16
N GLU A 138 23.56 7.74 2.99
CA GLU A 138 23.93 7.78 4.40
C GLU A 138 22.90 7.04 5.28
N LEU A 139 21.83 6.48 4.69
CA LEU A 139 20.72 5.84 5.40
C LEU A 139 20.69 4.34 5.16
N SER A 140 20.27 3.57 6.18
CA SER A 140 19.92 2.17 6.00
C SER A 140 18.69 1.99 5.11
N GLY A 141 18.48 0.78 4.55
CA GLY A 141 17.32 0.49 3.72
C GLY A 141 15.97 0.78 4.41
N GLY A 142 15.85 0.45 5.68
CA GLY A 142 14.66 0.75 6.48
C GLY A 142 14.46 2.26 6.70
N MET A 143 15.54 3.03 6.88
CA MET A 143 15.46 4.49 6.95
C MET A 143 15.02 5.09 5.61
N GLN A 144 15.57 4.61 4.50
CA GLN A 144 15.17 5.07 3.16
C GLN A 144 13.68 4.78 2.91
N GLN A 145 13.17 3.63 3.37
CA GLN A 145 11.76 3.29 3.23
C GLN A 145 10.87 4.22 4.07
N ARG A 146 11.30 4.59 5.27
CA ARG A 146 10.60 5.60 6.09
C ARG A 146 10.56 6.97 5.41
N VAL A 147 11.64 7.38 4.73
CA VAL A 147 11.65 8.61 3.90
C VAL A 147 10.64 8.50 2.75
N ALA A 148 10.55 7.36 2.07
CA ALA A 148 9.59 7.14 1.00
C ALA A 148 8.13 7.21 1.48
N ILE A 149 7.83 6.65 2.65
CA ILE A 149 6.50 6.76 3.30
C ILE A 149 6.20 8.23 3.65
N THR A 150 7.16 8.93 4.25
CA THR A 150 7.04 10.35 4.61
C THR A 150 6.77 11.21 3.38
N ARG A 151 7.50 10.97 2.29
CA ARG A 151 7.29 11.61 0.98
C ARG A 151 5.86 11.41 0.47
N ALA A 152 5.34 10.19 0.59
CA ALA A 152 3.98 9.90 0.14
C ALA A 152 2.89 10.57 1.01
N LEU A 153 3.22 10.97 2.24
CA LEU A 153 2.28 11.58 3.19
C LEU A 153 2.32 13.10 3.21
N VAL A 154 3.43 13.75 2.78
CA VAL A 154 3.68 15.18 3.03
C VAL A 154 2.66 16.12 2.40
N HIS A 155 2.04 15.74 1.31
CA HIS A 155 1.00 16.51 0.61
C HIS A 155 -0.42 16.17 1.10
N ASP A 156 -0.54 15.45 2.21
CA ASP A 156 -1.79 15.06 2.87
C ASP A 156 -2.78 14.33 1.94
N PRO A 157 -2.36 13.22 1.29
CA PRO A 157 -3.22 12.53 0.33
C PRO A 157 -4.46 11.92 0.99
N ALA A 158 -5.54 11.76 0.21
CA ALA A 158 -6.74 11.05 0.64
C ALA A 158 -6.49 9.55 0.76
N MET A 159 -5.62 9.02 -0.10
CA MET A 159 -5.31 7.59 -0.17
C MET A 159 -3.81 7.34 -0.29
N LEU A 160 -3.36 6.26 0.36
CA LEU A 160 -1.99 5.77 0.29
C LEU A 160 -1.97 4.37 -0.36
N LEU A 161 -1.22 4.25 -1.43
CA LEU A 161 -0.98 2.98 -2.13
C LEU A 161 0.43 2.51 -1.84
N MET A 162 0.58 1.29 -1.31
CA MET A 162 1.88 0.71 -0.96
C MET A 162 2.09 -0.61 -1.69
N ASP A 163 3.14 -0.70 -2.51
CA ASP A 163 3.49 -1.91 -3.28
C ASP A 163 4.67 -2.62 -2.63
N GLU A 164 4.42 -3.66 -1.86
CA GLU A 164 5.41 -4.48 -1.16
C GLU A 164 6.51 -3.67 -0.45
N PRO A 165 6.15 -2.65 0.37
CA PRO A 165 7.11 -1.66 0.86
C PRO A 165 8.20 -2.26 1.77
N PHE A 166 8.03 -3.48 2.26
CA PHE A 166 8.97 -4.14 3.18
C PHE A 166 9.66 -5.36 2.57
N GLY A 167 9.42 -5.64 1.28
CA GLY A 167 9.92 -6.85 0.62
C GLY A 167 11.45 -7.01 0.63
N ALA A 168 12.20 -5.91 0.63
CA ALA A 168 13.66 -5.89 0.64
C ALA A 168 14.29 -5.83 2.05
N LEU A 169 13.47 -5.77 3.13
CA LEU A 169 13.95 -5.64 4.50
C LEU A 169 14.16 -7.01 5.16
N ASP A 170 15.14 -7.09 6.05
CA ASP A 170 15.31 -8.25 6.95
C ASP A 170 14.10 -8.40 7.90
N ALA A 171 13.96 -9.57 8.53
CA ALA A 171 12.80 -9.90 9.34
C ALA A 171 12.59 -8.93 10.53
N MET A 172 13.65 -8.58 11.27
CA MET A 172 13.52 -7.70 12.43
C MET A 172 13.18 -6.26 12.03
N THR A 173 13.82 -5.75 11.00
CA THR A 173 13.51 -4.42 10.44
C THR A 173 12.07 -4.38 9.92
N ARG A 174 11.60 -5.46 9.31
CA ARG A 174 10.22 -5.58 8.80
C ARG A 174 9.19 -5.54 9.93
N GLU A 175 9.40 -6.27 11.02
CA GLU A 175 8.52 -6.23 12.19
C GLU A 175 8.45 -4.82 12.79
N HIS A 176 9.60 -4.16 12.91
CA HIS A 176 9.66 -2.77 13.37
C HIS A 176 8.89 -1.83 12.43
N MET A 177 9.03 -2.00 11.11
CA MET A 177 8.30 -1.21 10.12
C MET A 177 6.80 -1.43 10.16
N ASN A 178 6.33 -2.65 10.46
CA ASN A 178 4.91 -2.93 10.66
C ASN A 178 4.33 -2.13 11.84
N LEU A 179 5.05 -2.07 12.96
CA LEU A 179 4.66 -1.24 14.11
C LEU A 179 4.62 0.25 13.74
N GLU A 180 5.64 0.74 13.04
CA GLU A 180 5.73 2.14 12.61
C GLU A 180 4.60 2.53 11.66
N VAL A 181 4.30 1.71 10.64
CA VAL A 181 3.20 1.98 9.71
C VAL A 181 1.85 1.95 10.43
N GLN A 182 1.64 1.00 11.34
CA GLN A 182 0.43 0.99 12.16
C GLN A 182 0.31 2.29 12.99
N ARG A 183 1.40 2.74 13.64
CA ARG A 183 1.43 3.97 14.44
C ARG A 183 1.08 5.19 13.58
N ILE A 184 1.74 5.36 12.43
CA ILE A 184 1.48 6.45 11.49
C ILE A 184 0.02 6.43 11.04
N TRP A 185 -0.51 5.24 10.71
CA TRP A 185 -1.89 5.11 10.28
C TRP A 185 -2.89 5.44 11.39
N LEU A 186 -2.63 5.02 12.64
CA LEU A 186 -3.49 5.35 13.79
C LEU A 186 -3.57 6.85 14.03
N GLU A 187 -2.47 7.58 13.83
CA GLU A 187 -2.42 9.04 14.00
C GLU A 187 -3.07 9.78 12.83
N ARG A 188 -2.89 9.31 11.61
CA ARG A 188 -3.31 10.03 10.38
C ARG A 188 -4.64 9.55 9.81
N ARG A 189 -5.05 8.33 10.13
CA ARG A 189 -6.31 7.70 9.66
C ARG A 189 -6.54 7.82 8.15
N LYS A 190 -5.48 7.66 7.36
CA LYS A 190 -5.56 7.66 5.90
C LYS A 190 -6.16 6.35 5.39
N THR A 191 -6.84 6.41 4.26
CA THR A 191 -7.23 5.20 3.53
C THR A 191 -5.98 4.56 2.93
N VAL A 192 -5.76 3.27 3.17
CA VAL A 192 -4.56 2.56 2.72
C VAL A 192 -4.93 1.32 1.93
N LEU A 193 -4.30 1.15 0.76
CA LEU A 193 -4.19 -0.13 0.07
C LEU A 193 -2.73 -0.60 0.14
N PHE A 194 -2.52 -1.74 0.79
CA PHE A 194 -1.20 -2.31 1.09
C PHE A 194 -1.03 -3.65 0.37
N ILE A 195 -0.14 -3.71 -0.60
CA ILE A 195 0.19 -4.96 -1.28
C ILE A 195 1.35 -5.63 -0.56
N THR A 196 1.19 -6.91 -0.26
CA THR A 196 2.25 -7.75 0.30
C THR A 196 2.09 -9.21 -0.14
N HIS A 197 3.19 -9.96 -0.14
CA HIS A 197 3.19 -11.41 -0.25
C HIS A 197 3.15 -12.11 1.11
N SER A 198 3.27 -11.36 2.21
CA SER A 198 3.24 -11.89 3.57
C SER A 198 1.83 -11.85 4.16
N ILE A 199 1.22 -13.03 4.35
CA ILE A 199 -0.09 -13.15 5.01
C ILE A 199 -0.03 -12.57 6.43
N ALA A 200 1.09 -12.78 7.15
CA ALA A 200 1.24 -12.26 8.50
C ALA A 200 1.24 -10.72 8.55
N GLU A 201 1.95 -10.05 7.62
CA GLU A 201 1.89 -8.58 7.51
C GLU A 201 0.48 -8.09 7.21
N ALA A 202 -0.21 -8.73 6.27
CA ALA A 202 -1.58 -8.38 5.90
C ALA A 202 -2.52 -8.48 7.11
N VAL A 203 -2.48 -9.59 7.85
CA VAL A 203 -3.30 -9.79 9.06
C VAL A 203 -2.87 -8.83 10.17
N PHE A 204 -1.59 -8.50 10.31
CA PHE A 204 -1.10 -7.57 11.33
C PHE A 204 -1.55 -6.13 11.07
N LEU A 205 -1.53 -5.68 9.82
CA LEU A 205 -1.78 -4.27 9.48
C LEU A 205 -3.23 -3.98 9.10
N ALA A 206 -3.93 -4.90 8.44
CA ALA A 206 -5.18 -4.58 7.77
C ALA A 206 -6.43 -4.76 8.67
N ASP A 207 -7.48 -4.02 8.32
CA ASP A 207 -8.85 -4.24 8.79
C ASP A 207 -9.54 -5.29 7.92
N ARG A 208 -9.16 -5.36 6.62
CA ARG A 208 -9.58 -6.37 5.67
C ARG A 208 -8.43 -6.81 4.78
N VAL A 209 -8.47 -8.07 4.34
CA VAL A 209 -7.50 -8.67 3.42
C VAL A 209 -8.23 -9.17 2.17
N LEU A 210 -7.93 -8.54 1.05
CA LEU A 210 -8.37 -8.98 -0.28
C LEU A 210 -7.42 -10.10 -0.76
N VAL A 211 -7.96 -11.27 -0.98
CA VAL A 211 -7.19 -12.45 -1.43
C VAL A 211 -7.35 -12.61 -2.93
N MET A 212 -6.25 -12.63 -3.68
CA MET A 212 -6.26 -12.77 -5.14
C MET A 212 -5.82 -14.17 -5.59
N THR A 213 -6.44 -14.68 -6.65
CA THR A 213 -6.02 -15.94 -7.32
C THR A 213 -4.68 -15.77 -8.04
N ALA A 214 -4.08 -16.90 -8.48
CA ALA A 214 -3.04 -16.89 -9.50
C ALA A 214 -3.55 -16.26 -10.82
N ARG A 215 -2.64 -16.00 -11.79
CA ARG A 215 -2.97 -15.36 -13.07
C ARG A 215 -4.02 -16.15 -13.89
N PRO A 216 -5.06 -15.49 -14.41
CA PRO A 216 -5.41 -14.07 -14.24
C PRO A 216 -5.88 -13.77 -12.81
N GLY A 217 -5.39 -12.64 -12.24
CA GLY A 217 -5.76 -12.24 -10.90
C GLY A 217 -7.24 -11.87 -10.81
N ARG A 218 -7.96 -12.59 -9.97
CA ARG A 218 -9.35 -12.34 -9.59
C ARG A 218 -9.42 -12.18 -8.10
N LEU A 219 -10.39 -11.45 -7.61
CA LEU A 219 -10.69 -11.44 -6.19
C LEU A 219 -11.30 -12.79 -5.80
N LEU A 220 -10.61 -13.52 -4.93
CA LEU A 220 -11.05 -14.82 -4.43
C LEU A 220 -11.91 -14.68 -3.19
N ASP A 221 -11.50 -13.81 -2.26
CA ASP A 221 -12.20 -13.56 -1.00
C ASP A 221 -11.83 -12.20 -0.43
N ASP A 222 -12.65 -11.71 0.50
CA ASP A 222 -12.54 -10.45 1.22
C ASP A 222 -12.67 -10.73 2.73
N VAL A 223 -11.52 -10.95 3.36
CA VAL A 223 -11.44 -11.44 4.75
C VAL A 223 -11.36 -10.30 5.72
N ARG A 224 -12.37 -10.13 6.58
CA ARG A 224 -12.34 -9.17 7.68
C ARG A 224 -11.43 -9.65 8.80
N VAL A 225 -10.53 -8.77 9.28
CA VAL A 225 -9.59 -9.06 10.37
C VAL A 225 -10.12 -8.41 11.66
N ALA A 226 -10.86 -9.20 12.47
CA ALA A 226 -11.46 -8.74 13.71
C ALA A 226 -10.47 -8.81 14.89
N LEU A 227 -9.30 -8.17 14.75
CA LEU A 227 -8.31 -8.05 15.81
C LEU A 227 -8.26 -6.60 16.32
N PRO A 228 -8.25 -6.37 17.65
CA PRO A 228 -8.22 -5.02 18.23
C PRO A 228 -6.93 -4.28 17.84
N ARG A 229 -6.99 -2.96 17.89
CA ARG A 229 -5.86 -2.04 17.67
C ARG A 229 -5.60 -1.18 18.91
N PRO A 230 -4.37 -0.73 19.19
CA PRO A 230 -3.13 -1.05 18.46
C PRO A 230 -2.72 -2.51 18.64
N ARG A 231 -2.15 -3.12 17.59
CA ARG A 231 -1.62 -4.49 17.63
C ARG A 231 -0.15 -4.46 18.01
N ALA A 232 0.22 -5.10 19.13
CA ALA A 232 1.60 -5.38 19.48
C ALA A 232 2.10 -6.64 18.75
N LEU A 233 3.41 -6.85 18.65
CA LEU A 233 3.96 -8.04 17.96
C LEU A 233 3.47 -9.35 18.59
N ASP A 234 3.22 -9.37 19.90
CA ASP A 234 2.72 -10.54 20.61
C ASP A 234 1.37 -11.05 20.08
N VAL A 235 0.57 -10.19 19.41
CA VAL A 235 -0.68 -10.63 18.79
C VAL A 235 -0.45 -11.74 17.76
N MET A 236 0.72 -11.77 17.11
CA MET A 236 1.08 -12.79 16.12
C MET A 236 1.16 -14.21 16.72
N ASN A 237 1.38 -14.32 18.03
CA ASN A 237 1.43 -15.57 18.76
C ASN A 237 0.07 -16.03 19.28
N THR A 238 -0.99 -15.27 19.06
CA THR A 238 -2.33 -15.59 19.57
C THR A 238 -3.07 -16.57 18.63
N PRO A 239 -3.96 -17.43 19.20
CA PRO A 239 -4.81 -18.31 18.39
C PRO A 239 -5.71 -17.55 17.42
N ALA A 240 -6.20 -16.37 17.80
CA ALA A 240 -7.05 -15.51 16.96
C ALA A 240 -6.30 -15.06 15.69
N PHE A 241 -5.05 -14.57 15.83
CA PHE A 241 -4.19 -14.22 14.69
C PHE A 241 -3.93 -15.44 13.81
N GLY A 242 -3.55 -16.58 14.43
CA GLY A 242 -3.30 -17.83 13.72
C GLY A 242 -4.52 -18.33 12.93
N THR A 243 -5.73 -18.07 13.40
CA THR A 243 -6.96 -18.42 12.69
C THR A 243 -7.11 -17.65 11.39
N HIS A 244 -6.89 -16.32 11.38
CA HIS A 244 -6.91 -15.52 10.15
C HIS A 244 -5.84 -15.96 9.15
N VAL A 245 -4.59 -16.21 9.63
CA VAL A 245 -3.49 -16.66 8.79
C VAL A 245 -3.79 -18.02 8.16
N ARG A 246 -4.30 -18.98 8.93
CA ARG A 246 -4.68 -20.31 8.42
C ARG A 246 -5.82 -20.22 7.40
N HIS A 247 -6.83 -19.40 7.67
CA HIS A 247 -7.95 -19.20 6.74
C HIS A 247 -7.47 -18.67 5.38
N ILE A 248 -6.67 -17.60 5.37
CA ILE A 248 -6.14 -17.03 4.13
C ILE A 248 -5.24 -18.03 3.40
N ARG A 249 -4.38 -18.77 4.13
CA ARG A 249 -3.53 -19.82 3.54
C ARG A 249 -4.35 -20.94 2.93
N HIS A 250 -5.43 -21.37 3.57
CA HIS A 250 -6.34 -22.38 3.06
C HIS A 250 -6.99 -21.96 1.73
N LEU A 251 -7.38 -20.67 1.59
CA LEU A 251 -7.92 -20.14 0.34
C LEU A 251 -6.91 -20.29 -0.82
N PHE A 252 -5.61 -20.07 -0.57
CA PHE A 252 -4.59 -20.29 -1.59
C PHE A 252 -4.43 -21.75 -1.98
N ASN A 253 -4.45 -22.66 -1.02
CA ASN A 253 -4.23 -24.09 -1.28
C ASN A 253 -5.42 -24.72 -2.03
N VAL A 254 -6.66 -24.36 -1.70
CA VAL A 254 -7.87 -25.00 -2.25
C VAL A 254 -8.35 -24.38 -3.56
N ARG A 255 -8.16 -23.07 -3.72
CA ARG A 255 -8.72 -22.31 -4.87
C ARG A 255 -7.68 -21.48 -5.61
N GLY A 256 -6.48 -21.34 -5.08
CA GLY A 256 -5.43 -20.48 -5.63
C GLY A 256 -4.55 -21.12 -6.70
N GLY A 257 -4.66 -22.43 -6.96
CA GLY A 257 -3.87 -23.14 -7.98
C GLY A 257 -2.37 -23.14 -7.70
N ILE A 258 -1.97 -23.12 -6.42
CA ILE A 258 -0.58 -23.39 -6.02
C ILE A 258 -0.53 -24.90 -5.77
N ASP A 259 -0.09 -25.66 -6.77
CA ASP A 259 0.39 -27.02 -6.56
C ASP A 259 1.64 -26.92 -5.65
N VAL A 260 1.56 -27.56 -4.48
CA VAL A 260 2.67 -27.69 -3.51
C VAL A 260 3.54 -28.86 -3.95
#